data_69cc15bff75302d75fce4b24d95ff565
#
_entry.id   69cc15bff75302d75fce4b24d95ff565
#
_cell.length_a   1.000
_cell.length_b   1.000
_cell.length_c   1.000
_cell.angle_alpha   90.00
_cell.angle_beta   90.00
_cell.angle_gamma   90.00
#
_symmetry.space_group_name_H-M   'P 1'
#
loop_
_entity.id
_entity.type
_entity.pdbx_description
1 polymer ?
#
loop_
_entity_poly.entity_id
_entity_poly.type
_entity_poly.pdbx_seq_one_letter_code
_entity_poly.pdbx_strand_id
1 'polypeptide(L)'
;MNILLVDDDRFIIEALREKINWAKLHIDTVYVAYSLTQAQNIIREHPIDLMISDIEMPQGSGLELLSWIRNEKYDIKTIFLTNYADFNYAQKAIELQSFEYYLKPINFEKLEFIIQKAISKIENHNLNGKNDALLQIEDNFWYDYLRKPQISRIDELENIAIKQDFILKKHQYFFLAVLTINLNEEDYSAETPSWTSQLKRELQRISQPSYKLISLFKMESQVDQYVCLFRVDSSKRSDKLAYEIHSQISNNFSKYSNIIYKSCHKISDILFHAKELYTYNEQYVSYWNTIICVPHSFPTSFKTETLSITFLDTLSEYELREKINSLAYNSQIPTFTLQQILLDWTQQIGIYLDQNGISAHKLFQNSTHDFLFQRRFHSIESFQDYFDYYWSHAKKFATNIENQKNSIQRIVEYIDHHYYEDINRSILADMVYLSADHLARIFKKETGETLVKYITDKRINAAKSLLSQTNISISQVSCQVGYDNYSYFTKIFKQRTGLSPGDYRKTYQNKM
;
A
#
# COMPACT_ATOMS: atom_id res chain seq x y z
N MET A 1 -16.79 -25.25 -5.82
CA MET A 1 -15.34 -25.10 -5.53
C MET A 1 -15.04 -25.59 -4.14
N ASN A 2 -13.92 -26.30 -3.93
CA ASN A 2 -13.56 -26.90 -2.64
C ASN A 2 -12.32 -26.23 -2.06
N ILE A 3 -12.38 -25.91 -0.77
CA ILE A 3 -11.26 -25.30 -0.06
C ILE A 3 -10.77 -26.22 1.06
N LEU A 4 -9.46 -26.20 1.30
CA LEU A 4 -8.81 -26.88 2.43
C LEU A 4 -8.18 -25.84 3.37
N LEU A 5 -8.59 -25.89 4.63
CA LEU A 5 -7.99 -25.11 5.72
C LEU A 5 -7.01 -26.02 6.48
N VAL A 6 -5.77 -25.54 6.68
CA VAL A 6 -4.71 -26.30 7.33
C VAL A 6 -4.05 -25.44 8.41
N ASP A 7 -4.27 -25.77 9.68
CA ASP A 7 -3.67 -25.10 10.84
C ASP A 7 -3.74 -26.05 12.02
N ASP A 8 -2.70 -26.17 12.82
CA ASP A 8 -2.69 -27.02 14.02
C ASP A 8 -3.50 -26.40 15.17
N ASP A 9 -3.72 -25.06 15.11
CA ASP A 9 -4.59 -24.35 16.04
C ASP A 9 -6.07 -24.45 15.63
N ARG A 10 -6.82 -25.25 16.39
CA ARG A 10 -8.27 -25.44 16.18
C ARG A 10 -9.07 -24.15 16.28
N PHE A 11 -8.64 -23.20 17.13
CA PHE A 11 -9.35 -21.92 17.28
C PHE A 11 -9.25 -21.07 16.02
N ILE A 12 -8.11 -21.11 15.31
CA ILE A 12 -7.94 -20.41 14.04
C ILE A 12 -8.85 -21.04 12.97
N ILE A 13 -8.89 -22.36 12.88
CA ILE A 13 -9.78 -23.08 11.95
C ILE A 13 -11.25 -22.75 12.22
N GLU A 14 -11.70 -22.78 13.48
CA GLU A 14 -13.07 -22.42 13.84
C GLU A 14 -13.39 -20.97 13.48
N ALA A 15 -12.48 -20.05 13.80
CA ALA A 15 -12.64 -18.63 13.46
C ALA A 15 -12.74 -18.39 11.93
N LEU A 16 -11.93 -19.10 11.13
CA LEU A 16 -12.00 -19.03 9.66
C LEU A 16 -13.34 -19.58 9.16
N ARG A 17 -13.82 -20.69 9.73
CA ARG A 17 -15.11 -21.29 9.32
C ARG A 17 -16.31 -20.43 9.66
N GLU A 18 -16.30 -19.76 10.82
CA GLU A 18 -17.44 -18.99 11.31
C GLU A 18 -17.48 -17.56 10.76
N LYS A 19 -16.33 -16.90 10.63
CA LYS A 19 -16.28 -15.48 10.30
C LYS A 19 -16.21 -15.19 8.79
N ILE A 20 -15.80 -16.16 7.97
CA ILE A 20 -15.78 -16.03 6.53
C ILE A 20 -17.12 -16.53 5.95
N ASN A 21 -17.72 -15.72 5.09
CA ASN A 21 -18.96 -16.10 4.42
C ASN A 21 -18.69 -16.97 3.17
N TRP A 22 -18.45 -18.27 3.41
CA TRP A 22 -18.13 -19.25 2.36
C TRP A 22 -19.21 -19.37 1.29
N ALA A 23 -20.50 -19.25 1.67
CA ALA A 23 -21.60 -19.28 0.73
C ALA A 23 -21.58 -18.09 -0.25
N LYS A 24 -21.24 -16.89 0.25
CA LYS A 24 -21.05 -15.68 -0.59
C LYS A 24 -19.89 -15.84 -1.57
N LEU A 25 -18.87 -16.61 -1.19
CA LEU A 25 -17.69 -16.90 -2.00
C LEU A 25 -17.89 -18.09 -2.94
N HIS A 26 -19.10 -18.66 -3.06
CA HIS A 26 -19.39 -19.84 -3.90
C HIS A 26 -18.52 -21.04 -3.60
N ILE A 27 -18.14 -21.25 -2.34
CA ILE A 27 -17.42 -22.44 -1.87
C ILE A 27 -18.43 -23.51 -1.48
N ASP A 28 -18.34 -24.67 -2.15
CA ASP A 28 -19.26 -25.77 -1.93
C ASP A 28 -18.92 -26.56 -0.66
N THR A 29 -17.61 -26.80 -0.44
CA THR A 29 -17.13 -27.62 0.69
C THR A 29 -15.87 -27.03 1.27
N VAL A 30 -15.85 -26.94 2.62
CA VAL A 30 -14.68 -26.54 3.42
C VAL A 30 -14.13 -27.75 4.13
N TYR A 31 -12.99 -28.26 3.67
CA TYR A 31 -12.23 -29.32 4.32
C TYR A 31 -11.29 -28.75 5.38
N VAL A 32 -10.95 -29.54 6.38
CA VAL A 32 -10.09 -29.12 7.48
C VAL A 32 -9.02 -30.16 7.77
N ALA A 33 -7.78 -29.73 7.93
CA ALA A 33 -6.66 -30.54 8.38
C ALA A 33 -5.89 -29.85 9.51
N TYR A 34 -5.42 -30.62 10.46
CA TYR A 34 -4.64 -30.13 11.62
C TYR A 34 -3.17 -30.57 11.57
N SER A 35 -2.75 -31.15 10.45
CA SER A 35 -1.37 -31.55 10.22
C SER A 35 -1.09 -31.75 8.73
N LEU A 36 0.18 -31.73 8.34
CA LEU A 36 0.65 -32.01 6.98
C LEU A 36 0.10 -33.37 6.46
N THR A 37 0.22 -34.44 7.24
CA THR A 37 -0.23 -35.78 6.83
C THR A 37 -1.73 -35.83 6.58
N GLN A 38 -2.52 -35.18 7.45
CA GLN A 38 -3.97 -35.12 7.26
C GLN A 38 -4.34 -34.33 6.01
N ALA A 39 -3.66 -33.19 5.74
CA ALA A 39 -3.86 -32.39 4.54
C ALA A 39 -3.55 -33.20 3.28
N GLN A 40 -2.43 -33.95 3.24
CA GLN A 40 -2.07 -34.80 2.11
C GLN A 40 -3.12 -35.90 1.83
N ASN A 41 -3.70 -36.52 2.87
CA ASN A 41 -4.75 -37.53 2.70
C ASN A 41 -6.01 -36.91 2.10
N ILE A 42 -6.44 -35.74 2.60
CA ILE A 42 -7.60 -35.02 2.06
C ILE A 42 -7.40 -34.66 0.59
N ILE A 43 -6.21 -34.15 0.21
CA ILE A 43 -5.88 -33.78 -1.16
C ILE A 43 -5.89 -34.99 -2.11
N ARG A 44 -5.50 -36.20 -1.61
CA ARG A 44 -5.57 -37.44 -2.40
C ARG A 44 -6.99 -37.94 -2.63
N GLU A 45 -7.87 -37.72 -1.64
CA GLU A 45 -9.23 -38.25 -1.65
C GLU A 45 -10.26 -37.29 -2.26
N HIS A 46 -9.97 -35.99 -2.25
CA HIS A 46 -10.90 -34.96 -2.68
C HIS A 46 -10.26 -33.94 -3.60
N PRO A 47 -10.98 -33.46 -4.63
CA PRO A 47 -10.50 -32.37 -5.46
C PRO A 47 -10.51 -31.07 -4.66
N ILE A 48 -9.33 -30.50 -4.43
CA ILE A 48 -9.15 -29.22 -3.74
C ILE A 48 -8.70 -28.17 -4.75
N ASP A 49 -9.39 -27.03 -4.78
CA ASP A 49 -9.11 -25.91 -5.67
C ASP A 49 -8.23 -24.84 -5.01
N LEU A 50 -8.49 -24.57 -3.71
CA LEU A 50 -7.82 -23.55 -2.92
C LEU A 50 -7.42 -24.10 -1.56
N MET A 51 -6.23 -23.76 -1.09
CA MET A 51 -5.74 -24.09 0.26
C MET A 51 -5.36 -22.83 1.02
N ILE A 52 -5.78 -22.75 2.28
CA ILE A 52 -5.29 -21.77 3.23
C ILE A 52 -4.53 -22.54 4.31
N SER A 53 -3.23 -22.25 4.46
CA SER A 53 -2.37 -23.04 5.35
C SER A 53 -1.56 -22.14 6.28
N ASP A 54 -1.41 -22.55 7.55
CA ASP A 54 -0.31 -22.03 8.36
C ASP A 54 1.03 -22.54 7.80
N ILE A 55 2.09 -21.78 8.03
CA ILE A 55 3.45 -22.15 7.66
C ILE A 55 4.05 -23.07 8.70
N GLU A 56 3.92 -22.72 9.97
CA GLU A 56 4.55 -23.46 11.08
C GLU A 56 3.52 -24.38 11.75
N MET A 57 3.68 -25.67 11.54
CA MET A 57 2.88 -26.70 12.20
C MET A 57 3.77 -27.77 12.82
N PRO A 58 3.38 -28.37 13.93
CA PRO A 58 4.09 -29.52 14.51
C PRO A 58 4.19 -30.68 13.49
N GLN A 59 5.37 -31.26 13.33
CA GLN A 59 5.63 -32.41 12.45
C GLN A 59 5.47 -32.15 10.95
N GLY A 60 5.76 -30.94 10.49
CA GLY A 60 5.84 -30.57 9.06
C GLY A 60 5.25 -29.20 8.78
N SER A 61 5.83 -28.46 7.84
CA SER A 61 5.45 -27.08 7.52
C SER A 61 4.47 -26.99 6.35
N GLY A 62 3.70 -25.89 6.30
CA GLY A 62 2.87 -25.56 5.14
C GLY A 62 3.69 -25.39 3.85
N LEU A 63 4.95 -24.97 3.96
CA LEU A 63 5.88 -24.91 2.82
C LEU A 63 6.28 -26.29 2.28
N GLU A 64 6.47 -27.27 3.18
CA GLU A 64 6.71 -28.66 2.80
C GLU A 64 5.46 -29.25 2.12
N LEU A 65 4.27 -28.92 2.64
CA LEU A 65 3.01 -29.32 2.00
C LEU A 65 2.88 -28.75 0.60
N LEU A 66 3.18 -27.45 0.39
CA LEU A 66 3.14 -26.82 -0.92
C LEU A 66 4.20 -27.42 -1.87
N SER A 67 5.41 -27.71 -1.38
CA SER A 67 6.44 -28.37 -2.17
C SER A 67 5.97 -29.75 -2.65
N TRP A 68 5.33 -30.53 -1.77
CA TRP A 68 4.75 -31.82 -2.13
C TRP A 68 3.61 -31.67 -3.16
N ILE A 69 2.68 -30.70 -2.97
CA ILE A 69 1.62 -30.39 -3.94
C ILE A 69 2.19 -30.12 -5.35
N ARG A 70 3.28 -29.34 -5.44
CA ARG A 70 3.92 -29.03 -6.72
C ARG A 70 4.61 -30.25 -7.35
N ASN A 71 5.26 -31.09 -6.54
CA ASN A 71 5.92 -32.31 -7.00
C ASN A 71 4.90 -33.32 -7.53
N GLU A 72 3.76 -33.47 -6.89
CA GLU A 72 2.65 -34.33 -7.32
C GLU A 72 1.80 -33.72 -8.46
N LYS A 73 2.12 -32.48 -8.88
CA LYS A 73 1.46 -31.74 -9.97
C LYS A 73 -0.03 -31.42 -9.71
N TYR A 74 -0.43 -31.26 -8.44
CA TYR A 74 -1.75 -30.73 -8.14
C TYR A 74 -1.80 -29.21 -8.42
N ASP A 75 -2.87 -28.76 -9.09
CA ASP A 75 -3.09 -27.32 -9.35
C ASP A 75 -3.96 -26.71 -8.23
N ILE A 76 -3.38 -26.60 -7.04
CA ILE A 76 -4.04 -26.00 -5.89
C ILE A 76 -3.44 -24.62 -5.65
N LYS A 77 -4.28 -23.58 -5.65
CA LYS A 77 -3.85 -22.22 -5.24
C LYS A 77 -3.68 -22.20 -3.73
N THR A 78 -2.59 -21.62 -3.24
CA THR A 78 -2.24 -21.66 -1.81
C THR A 78 -2.06 -20.27 -1.26
N ILE A 79 -2.77 -19.97 -0.17
CA ILE A 79 -2.61 -18.76 0.64
C ILE A 79 -1.98 -19.18 1.98
N PHE A 80 -0.89 -18.55 2.37
CA PHE A 80 -0.28 -18.79 3.67
C PHE A 80 -0.75 -17.78 4.71
N LEU A 81 -1.06 -18.27 5.93
CA LEU A 81 -1.27 -17.47 7.13
C LEU A 81 -0.10 -17.73 8.08
N THR A 82 0.54 -16.69 8.61
CA THR A 82 1.70 -16.86 9.48
C THR A 82 1.82 -15.77 10.54
N ASN A 83 2.39 -16.12 11.68
CA ASN A 83 2.73 -15.17 12.75
C ASN A 83 4.06 -14.44 12.51
N TYR A 84 4.88 -14.91 11.58
CA TYR A 84 6.24 -14.43 11.39
C TYR A 84 6.41 -13.67 10.09
N ALA A 85 6.95 -12.45 10.21
CA ALA A 85 7.46 -11.69 9.08
C ALA A 85 8.89 -12.14 8.73
N ASP A 86 9.12 -13.47 8.57
CA ASP A 86 10.43 -14.00 8.21
C ASP A 86 10.61 -13.94 6.71
N PHE A 87 11.66 -13.23 6.31
CA PHE A 87 12.03 -13.05 4.90
C PHE A 87 12.28 -14.38 4.18
N ASN A 88 12.86 -15.37 4.87
CA ASN A 88 13.17 -16.67 4.28
C ASN A 88 11.89 -17.46 3.94
N TYR A 89 10.87 -17.40 4.81
CA TYR A 89 9.58 -18.04 4.54
C TYR A 89 8.84 -17.38 3.39
N ALA A 90 8.84 -16.04 3.34
CA ALA A 90 8.23 -15.31 2.25
C ALA A 90 8.94 -15.60 0.91
N GLN A 91 10.27 -15.62 0.89
CA GLN A 91 11.04 -15.96 -0.30
C GLN A 91 10.71 -17.38 -0.79
N LYS A 92 10.69 -18.37 0.11
CA LYS A 92 10.41 -19.76 -0.25
C LYS A 92 8.96 -19.96 -0.71
N ALA A 93 8.00 -19.24 -0.12
CA ALA A 93 6.61 -19.24 -0.57
C ALA A 93 6.48 -18.68 -2.01
N ILE A 94 7.22 -17.63 -2.35
CA ILE A 94 7.28 -17.07 -3.71
C ILE A 94 7.93 -18.05 -4.68
N GLU A 95 9.06 -18.67 -4.30
CA GLU A 95 9.73 -19.69 -5.14
C GLU A 95 8.81 -20.88 -5.45
N LEU A 96 7.99 -21.31 -4.49
CA LEU A 96 7.01 -22.38 -4.64
C LEU A 96 5.70 -21.93 -5.30
N GLN A 97 5.63 -20.67 -5.77
CA GLN A 97 4.46 -20.09 -6.43
C GLN A 97 3.19 -20.16 -5.58
N SER A 98 3.30 -19.78 -4.28
CA SER A 98 2.10 -19.53 -3.49
C SER A 98 1.29 -18.38 -4.11
N PHE A 99 -0.02 -18.37 -3.87
CA PHE A 99 -0.88 -17.30 -4.36
C PHE A 99 -0.69 -16.00 -3.57
N GLU A 100 -0.63 -16.12 -2.23
CA GLU A 100 -0.50 -14.99 -1.32
C GLU A 100 0.16 -15.42 0.00
N TYR A 101 0.77 -14.46 0.69
CA TYR A 101 1.40 -14.61 2.01
C TYR A 101 0.80 -13.57 2.95
N TYR A 102 0.08 -14.00 3.98
CA TYR A 102 -0.69 -13.15 4.87
C TYR A 102 -0.19 -13.24 6.32
N LEU A 103 0.11 -12.08 6.91
CA LEU A 103 0.55 -11.99 8.31
C LEU A 103 -0.64 -11.97 9.27
N LYS A 104 -0.62 -12.81 10.30
CA LYS A 104 -1.51 -12.72 11.45
C LYS A 104 -1.16 -11.46 12.28
N PRO A 105 -2.11 -10.74 12.90
CA PRO A 105 -3.49 -11.14 13.15
C PRO A 105 -4.41 -11.01 11.92
N ILE A 106 -5.37 -11.96 11.83
CA ILE A 106 -6.26 -12.06 10.67
C ILE A 106 -7.29 -10.93 10.68
N ASN A 107 -7.25 -10.07 9.65
CA ASN A 107 -8.38 -9.22 9.28
C ASN A 107 -9.25 -10.02 8.29
N PHE A 108 -10.44 -10.45 8.71
CA PHE A 108 -11.30 -11.34 7.94
C PHE A 108 -11.81 -10.68 6.65
N GLU A 109 -12.11 -9.39 6.64
CA GLU A 109 -12.54 -8.67 5.44
C GLU A 109 -11.43 -8.65 4.38
N LYS A 110 -10.19 -8.38 4.80
CA LYS A 110 -9.02 -8.41 3.91
C LYS A 110 -8.73 -9.84 3.42
N LEU A 111 -8.90 -10.83 4.28
CA LEU A 111 -8.71 -12.24 3.90
C LEU A 111 -9.81 -12.71 2.92
N GLU A 112 -11.07 -12.33 3.13
CA GLU A 112 -12.17 -12.60 2.17
C GLU A 112 -11.85 -12.02 0.78
N PHE A 113 -11.33 -10.79 0.72
CA PHE A 113 -10.91 -10.17 -0.53
C PHE A 113 -9.80 -10.96 -1.24
N ILE A 114 -8.81 -11.46 -0.49
CA ILE A 114 -7.72 -12.28 -1.05
C ILE A 114 -8.26 -13.63 -1.55
N ILE A 115 -9.16 -14.26 -0.80
CA ILE A 115 -9.83 -15.50 -1.21
C ILE A 115 -10.63 -15.27 -2.48
N GLN A 116 -11.41 -14.21 -2.57
CA GLN A 116 -12.18 -13.86 -3.77
C GLN A 116 -11.28 -13.65 -5.00
N LYS A 117 -10.13 -13.00 -4.82
CA LYS A 117 -9.11 -12.85 -5.87
C LYS A 117 -8.54 -14.20 -6.32
N ALA A 118 -8.30 -15.13 -5.39
CA ALA A 118 -7.85 -16.50 -5.72
C ALA A 118 -8.92 -17.28 -6.48
N ILE A 119 -10.18 -17.20 -6.03
CA ILE A 119 -11.34 -17.82 -6.68
C ILE A 119 -11.49 -17.33 -8.12
N SER A 120 -11.50 -16.01 -8.33
CA SER A 120 -11.59 -15.41 -9.66
C SER A 120 -10.48 -15.89 -10.59
N LYS A 121 -9.28 -16.16 -10.06
CA LYS A 121 -8.16 -16.70 -10.84
C LYS A 121 -8.36 -18.17 -11.20
N ILE A 122 -8.99 -18.96 -10.33
CA ILE A 122 -9.33 -20.38 -10.57
C ILE A 122 -10.49 -20.48 -11.58
N GLU A 123 -11.54 -19.67 -11.42
CA GLU A 123 -12.72 -19.68 -12.30
C GLU A 123 -12.40 -19.23 -13.72
N ASN A 124 -11.55 -18.21 -13.88
CA ASN A 124 -11.07 -17.80 -15.20
C ASN A 124 -10.29 -18.90 -15.93
N HIS A 125 -9.73 -19.88 -15.20
CA HIS A 125 -9.10 -21.07 -15.78
C HIS A 125 -10.14 -22.12 -16.23
N ASN A 126 -11.34 -22.14 -15.63
CA ASN A 126 -12.37 -23.19 -15.85
C ASN A 126 -13.50 -22.81 -16.82
N LEU A 127 -13.73 -21.52 -17.13
CA LEU A 127 -14.96 -21.03 -17.80
C LEU A 127 -14.91 -20.98 -19.34
N ASN A 128 -13.84 -21.40 -19.99
CA ASN A 128 -13.70 -21.26 -21.44
C ASN A 128 -14.02 -22.55 -22.21
N GLY A 129 -15.23 -22.62 -22.73
CA GLY A 129 -15.73 -23.73 -23.56
C GLY A 129 -15.16 -23.78 -24.97
N LYS A 130 -15.21 -24.96 -25.56
CA LYS A 130 -14.57 -25.57 -26.72
C LYS A 130 -14.27 -24.79 -28.02
N ASN A 131 -14.81 -23.59 -28.25
CA ASN A 131 -14.42 -22.76 -29.40
C ASN A 131 -13.33 -21.72 -29.08
N ASP A 132 -13.09 -21.42 -27.79
CA ASP A 132 -12.00 -20.56 -27.32
C ASP A 132 -10.68 -21.34 -27.09
N ALA A 133 -10.70 -22.66 -27.14
CA ALA A 133 -9.55 -23.48 -26.79
C ALA A 133 -8.32 -23.21 -27.69
N LEU A 134 -8.52 -23.00 -28.99
CA LEU A 134 -7.41 -22.67 -29.91
C LEU A 134 -6.88 -21.26 -29.70
N LEU A 135 -7.78 -20.28 -29.43
CA LEU A 135 -7.40 -18.88 -29.07
C LEU A 135 -6.72 -18.84 -27.72
N GLN A 136 -7.13 -19.67 -26.77
CA GLN A 136 -6.49 -19.82 -25.47
C GLN A 136 -5.11 -20.45 -25.56
N ILE A 137 -4.93 -21.42 -26.41
CA ILE A 137 -3.61 -22.04 -26.65
C ILE A 137 -2.65 -21.02 -27.25
N GLU A 138 -3.11 -20.19 -28.19
CA GLU A 138 -2.30 -19.11 -28.76
C GLU A 138 -1.99 -18.02 -27.72
N ASP A 139 -2.98 -17.59 -26.91
CA ASP A 139 -2.77 -16.62 -25.82
C ASP A 139 -1.79 -17.13 -24.75
N ASN A 140 -1.95 -18.37 -24.29
CA ASN A 140 -1.07 -18.98 -23.31
C ASN A 140 0.36 -19.14 -23.84
N PHE A 141 0.48 -19.52 -25.10
CA PHE A 141 1.76 -19.61 -25.79
C PHE A 141 2.48 -18.25 -25.77
N TRP A 142 1.82 -17.18 -26.24
CA TRP A 142 2.42 -15.85 -26.27
C TRP A 142 2.67 -15.28 -24.88
N TYR A 143 1.79 -15.55 -23.92
CA TYR A 143 2.00 -15.21 -22.53
C TYR A 143 3.30 -15.79 -21.98
N ASP A 144 3.53 -17.10 -22.17
CA ASP A 144 4.74 -17.78 -21.69
C ASP A 144 6.01 -17.24 -22.34
N TYR A 145 5.96 -16.89 -23.64
CA TYR A 145 7.11 -16.37 -24.37
C TYR A 145 7.37 -14.88 -24.08
N LEU A 146 6.35 -14.06 -23.93
CA LEU A 146 6.48 -12.61 -23.76
C LEU A 146 6.61 -12.19 -22.29
N ARG A 147 6.16 -13.01 -21.34
CA ARG A 147 6.27 -12.74 -19.91
C ARG A 147 7.73 -12.56 -19.45
N LYS A 148 8.62 -13.45 -19.94
CA LYS A 148 10.07 -13.37 -19.69
C LYS A 148 10.79 -13.65 -21.01
N PRO A 149 10.98 -12.63 -21.86
CA PRO A 149 11.56 -12.85 -23.19
C PRO A 149 13.01 -13.30 -23.06
N GLN A 150 13.25 -14.54 -23.45
CA GLN A 150 14.58 -15.17 -23.49
C GLN A 150 15.02 -15.34 -24.95
N ILE A 151 16.02 -14.58 -25.36
CA ILE A 151 16.54 -14.59 -26.76
C ILE A 151 17.06 -15.97 -27.14
N SER A 152 17.55 -16.76 -26.18
CA SER A 152 18.01 -18.15 -26.41
C SER A 152 16.91 -19.13 -26.85
N ARG A 153 15.63 -18.72 -26.78
CA ARG A 153 14.47 -19.55 -27.17
C ARG A 153 13.87 -19.21 -28.54
N ILE A 154 14.54 -18.39 -29.33
CA ILE A 154 14.03 -17.96 -30.66
C ILE A 154 13.81 -19.16 -31.57
N ASP A 155 14.74 -20.11 -31.64
CA ASP A 155 14.63 -21.32 -32.48
C ASP A 155 13.49 -22.21 -32.02
N GLU A 156 13.23 -22.33 -30.73
CA GLU A 156 12.08 -23.06 -30.20
C GLU A 156 10.76 -22.38 -30.60
N LEU A 157 10.72 -21.04 -30.53
CA LEU A 157 9.55 -20.23 -30.91
C LEU A 157 9.17 -20.49 -32.37
N GLU A 158 10.13 -20.44 -33.31
CA GLU A 158 9.90 -20.69 -34.72
C GLU A 158 9.43 -22.12 -34.96
N ASN A 159 10.05 -23.11 -34.32
CA ASN A 159 9.68 -24.51 -34.45
C ASN A 159 8.28 -24.82 -33.90
N ILE A 160 7.90 -24.26 -32.78
CA ILE A 160 6.58 -24.48 -32.15
C ILE A 160 5.51 -23.76 -32.95
N ALA A 161 5.78 -22.52 -33.38
CA ALA A 161 4.86 -21.74 -34.21
C ALA A 161 4.54 -22.44 -35.53
N ILE A 162 5.53 -23.12 -36.12
CA ILE A 162 5.35 -23.93 -37.32
C ILE A 162 4.54 -25.21 -37.02
N LYS A 163 4.83 -25.92 -35.91
CA LYS A 163 4.17 -27.16 -35.53
C LYS A 163 2.69 -26.98 -35.10
N GLN A 164 2.32 -25.85 -34.55
CA GLN A 164 0.96 -25.58 -34.08
C GLN A 164 0.08 -24.94 -35.15
N ASP A 165 0.54 -24.90 -36.42
CA ASP A 165 -0.21 -24.37 -37.56
C ASP A 165 -0.73 -22.90 -37.28
N PHE A 166 0.00 -22.17 -36.46
CA PHE A 166 -0.15 -20.73 -36.40
C PHE A 166 0.21 -20.24 -37.79
N ILE A 167 -0.79 -19.92 -38.62
CA ILE A 167 -0.65 -19.62 -40.06
C ILE A 167 0.32 -18.43 -40.22
N LEU A 168 1.60 -18.75 -40.18
CA LEU A 168 2.69 -17.82 -40.37
C LEU A 168 3.02 -17.76 -41.84
N LYS A 169 2.31 -16.90 -42.57
CA LYS A 169 2.74 -16.54 -43.91
C LYS A 169 4.11 -15.86 -43.83
N LYS A 170 4.99 -16.18 -44.73
CA LYS A 170 6.39 -15.71 -44.79
C LYS A 170 6.63 -14.21 -44.71
N HIS A 171 5.58 -13.40 -44.76
CA HIS A 171 5.62 -11.91 -44.72
C HIS A 171 4.49 -11.40 -43.83
N GLN A 172 4.59 -11.61 -42.52
CA GLN A 172 3.67 -11.02 -41.57
C GLN A 172 4.41 -10.02 -40.70
N TYR A 173 3.81 -8.86 -40.52
CA TYR A 173 4.29 -7.83 -39.57
C TYR A 173 3.54 -7.97 -38.25
N PHE A 174 4.21 -7.65 -37.18
CA PHE A 174 3.62 -7.66 -35.87
C PHE A 174 3.76 -6.29 -35.22
N PHE A 175 2.78 -5.93 -34.43
CA PHE A 175 2.79 -4.75 -33.56
C PHE A 175 2.77 -5.25 -32.12
N LEU A 176 3.81 -4.93 -31.37
CA LEU A 176 3.95 -5.26 -29.96
C LEU A 176 3.92 -3.97 -29.16
N ALA A 177 3.06 -3.90 -28.13
CA ALA A 177 2.97 -2.72 -27.29
C ALA A 177 2.81 -3.07 -25.81
N VAL A 178 3.31 -2.16 -24.96
CA VAL A 178 2.97 -2.05 -23.54
C VAL A 178 2.00 -0.90 -23.38
N LEU A 179 0.87 -1.19 -22.76
CA LEU A 179 -0.20 -0.24 -22.44
C LEU A 179 -0.17 0.04 -20.95
N THR A 180 -0.05 1.28 -20.54
CA THR A 180 -0.24 1.72 -19.16
C THR A 180 -1.54 2.48 -19.08
N ILE A 181 -2.48 2.05 -18.22
CA ILE A 181 -3.84 2.60 -18.14
C ILE A 181 -4.06 3.11 -16.72
N ASN A 182 -4.53 4.36 -16.57
CA ASN A 182 -4.88 4.89 -15.26
C ASN A 182 -6.29 4.43 -14.86
N LEU A 183 -6.37 3.43 -14.00
CA LEU A 183 -7.62 2.92 -13.44
C LEU A 183 -7.88 3.53 -12.07
N ASN A 184 -9.13 3.90 -11.76
CA ASN A 184 -9.51 4.47 -10.48
C ASN A 184 -9.58 3.42 -9.37
N GLU A 185 -9.51 3.85 -8.11
CA GLU A 185 -9.60 2.97 -6.93
C GLU A 185 -10.94 2.20 -6.88
N GLU A 186 -12.02 2.84 -7.30
CA GLU A 186 -13.38 2.27 -7.36
C GLU A 186 -13.50 1.15 -8.40
N ASP A 187 -12.72 1.19 -9.45
CA ASP A 187 -12.73 0.20 -10.53
C ASP A 187 -12.18 -1.17 -10.10
N TYR A 188 -11.43 -1.21 -8.98
CA TYR A 188 -10.90 -2.44 -8.39
C TYR A 188 -11.89 -3.17 -7.46
N SER A 189 -12.90 -2.48 -6.96
CA SER A 189 -13.84 -3.00 -5.97
C SER A 189 -15.11 -3.62 -6.56
N ALA A 190 -15.33 -3.48 -7.87
CA ALA A 190 -16.56 -3.94 -8.51
C ALA A 190 -16.48 -5.43 -8.92
N GLU A 191 -17.56 -6.18 -8.70
CA GLU A 191 -17.79 -7.57 -9.14
C GLU A 191 -17.89 -7.74 -10.69
N THR A 192 -17.13 -6.93 -11.45
CA THR A 192 -17.16 -6.93 -12.91
C THR A 192 -16.16 -7.95 -13.50
N PRO A 193 -16.39 -8.47 -14.71
CA PRO A 193 -15.43 -9.32 -15.41
C PRO A 193 -14.05 -8.66 -15.40
N SER A 194 -12.99 -9.47 -15.23
CA SER A 194 -11.63 -8.92 -15.06
C SER A 194 -11.33 -7.85 -16.10
N TRP A 195 -10.72 -6.74 -15.69
CA TRP A 195 -10.33 -5.62 -16.56
C TRP A 195 -9.60 -6.09 -17.83
N THR A 196 -8.80 -7.14 -17.70
CA THR A 196 -8.11 -7.76 -18.85
C THR A 196 -9.11 -8.28 -19.88
N SER A 197 -10.20 -8.92 -19.45
CA SER A 197 -11.23 -9.45 -20.35
C SER A 197 -12.04 -8.35 -21.02
N GLN A 198 -12.29 -7.24 -20.32
CA GLN A 198 -12.97 -6.08 -20.91
C GLN A 198 -12.06 -5.39 -21.92
N LEU A 199 -10.81 -5.12 -21.56
CA LEU A 199 -9.81 -4.54 -22.44
C LEU A 199 -9.60 -5.40 -23.70
N LYS A 200 -9.54 -6.74 -23.54
CA LYS A 200 -9.42 -7.67 -24.66
C LYS A 200 -10.59 -7.55 -25.63
N ARG A 201 -11.83 -7.48 -25.13
CA ARG A 201 -13.01 -7.28 -25.97
C ARG A 201 -12.98 -5.97 -26.74
N GLU A 202 -12.57 -4.88 -26.11
CA GLU A 202 -12.46 -3.57 -26.78
C GLU A 202 -11.36 -3.55 -27.83
N LEU A 203 -10.20 -4.13 -27.55
CA LEU A 203 -9.12 -4.25 -28.53
C LEU A 203 -9.49 -5.19 -29.68
N GLN A 204 -10.30 -6.22 -29.43
CA GLN A 204 -10.83 -7.07 -30.51
C GLN A 204 -11.77 -6.32 -31.46
N ARG A 205 -12.48 -5.28 -31.00
CA ARG A 205 -13.33 -4.41 -31.84
C ARG A 205 -12.53 -3.58 -32.85
N ILE A 206 -11.27 -3.28 -32.53
CA ILE A 206 -10.36 -2.61 -33.46
C ILE A 206 -9.92 -3.58 -34.58
N SER A 207 -10.04 -4.90 -34.34
CA SER A 207 -9.64 -5.93 -35.31
C SER A 207 -10.43 -5.78 -36.61
N GLN A 208 -9.70 -5.46 -37.65
CA GLN A 208 -10.16 -5.30 -39.04
C GLN A 208 -9.41 -6.33 -39.90
N PRO A 209 -9.72 -6.47 -41.17
CA PRO A 209 -8.91 -7.32 -42.06
C PRO A 209 -7.41 -6.99 -42.03
N SER A 210 -7.07 -5.73 -41.69
CA SER A 210 -5.70 -5.23 -41.63
C SER A 210 -4.99 -5.44 -40.30
N TYR A 211 -5.73 -5.68 -39.21
CA TYR A 211 -5.19 -5.89 -37.86
C TYR A 211 -5.93 -7.03 -37.17
N LYS A 212 -5.22 -7.89 -36.52
CA LYS A 212 -5.82 -8.95 -35.67
C LYS A 212 -5.09 -9.00 -34.33
N LEU A 213 -5.84 -8.81 -33.23
CA LEU A 213 -5.32 -9.06 -31.87
C LEU A 213 -4.97 -10.55 -31.75
N ILE A 214 -3.73 -10.87 -31.40
CA ILE A 214 -3.24 -12.21 -31.16
C ILE A 214 -3.30 -12.51 -29.66
N SER A 215 -2.72 -11.63 -28.83
CA SER A 215 -2.63 -11.83 -27.39
C SER A 215 -2.71 -10.53 -26.62
N LEU A 216 -3.31 -10.61 -25.43
CA LEU A 216 -3.36 -9.54 -24.45
C LEU A 216 -3.25 -10.15 -23.05
N PHE A 217 -2.30 -9.67 -22.25
CA PHE A 217 -2.16 -10.10 -20.87
C PHE A 217 -1.65 -8.95 -19.99
N LYS A 218 -1.91 -9.07 -18.68
CA LYS A 218 -1.42 -8.13 -17.66
C LYS A 218 0.02 -8.46 -17.28
N MET A 219 0.88 -7.45 -17.14
CA MET A 219 2.23 -7.63 -16.61
C MET A 219 2.18 -7.97 -15.11
N GLU A 220 2.91 -9.01 -14.69
CA GLU A 220 2.89 -9.48 -13.29
C GLU A 220 3.57 -8.50 -12.32
N SER A 221 4.65 -7.87 -12.77
CA SER A 221 5.48 -6.98 -11.95
C SER A 221 4.95 -5.55 -11.85
N GLN A 222 3.95 -5.20 -12.65
CA GLN A 222 3.47 -3.83 -12.80
C GLN A 222 1.95 -3.76 -12.70
N VAL A 223 1.47 -2.85 -11.86
CA VAL A 223 0.03 -2.58 -11.72
C VAL A 223 -0.44 -1.81 -12.95
N ASP A 224 -1.62 -2.15 -13.50
CA ASP A 224 -2.27 -1.47 -14.62
C ASP A 224 -1.47 -1.39 -15.92
N GLN A 225 -0.53 -2.31 -16.10
CA GLN A 225 0.23 -2.46 -17.34
C GLN A 225 -0.11 -3.75 -18.06
N TYR A 226 -0.32 -3.64 -19.36
CA TYR A 226 -0.75 -4.74 -20.23
C TYR A 226 0.17 -4.84 -21.46
N VAL A 227 0.41 -6.05 -21.89
CA VAL A 227 1.13 -6.31 -23.14
C VAL A 227 0.12 -6.79 -24.18
N CYS A 228 0.13 -6.17 -25.36
CA CYS A 228 -0.68 -6.61 -26.48
C CYS A 228 0.19 -6.90 -27.72
N LEU A 229 -0.19 -7.98 -28.41
CA LEU A 229 0.42 -8.38 -29.66
C LEU A 229 -0.65 -8.41 -30.75
N PHE A 230 -0.44 -7.63 -31.81
CA PHE A 230 -1.29 -7.66 -33.01
C PHE A 230 -0.49 -8.15 -34.21
N ARG A 231 -1.18 -8.86 -35.09
CA ARG A 231 -0.75 -9.08 -36.47
C ARG A 231 -1.23 -7.92 -37.33
N VAL A 232 -0.37 -7.38 -38.19
CA VAL A 232 -0.67 -6.27 -39.10
C VAL A 232 -0.21 -6.59 -40.52
N ASP A 233 -0.93 -6.09 -41.51
CA ASP A 233 -0.61 -6.35 -42.93
C ASP A 233 0.63 -5.57 -43.41
N SER A 234 0.97 -4.48 -42.74
CA SER A 234 2.09 -3.61 -43.13
C SER A 234 2.65 -2.86 -41.92
N SER A 235 3.98 -2.73 -41.84
CA SER A 235 4.65 -1.96 -40.79
C SER A 235 4.26 -0.48 -40.78
N LYS A 236 3.90 0.11 -41.94
CA LYS A 236 3.44 1.51 -42.02
C LYS A 236 2.11 1.78 -41.31
N ARG A 237 1.40 0.74 -40.88
CA ARG A 237 0.12 0.88 -40.14
C ARG A 237 0.27 0.84 -38.63
N SER A 238 1.46 0.59 -38.14
CA SER A 238 1.69 0.50 -36.67
C SER A 238 1.38 1.79 -35.95
N ASP A 239 1.78 2.93 -36.48
CA ASP A 239 1.48 4.23 -35.88
C ASP A 239 -0.03 4.47 -35.81
N LYS A 240 -0.74 4.20 -36.92
CA LYS A 240 -2.20 4.32 -36.97
C LYS A 240 -2.88 3.41 -35.95
N LEU A 241 -2.42 2.16 -35.83
CA LEU A 241 -2.94 1.20 -34.85
C LEU A 241 -2.71 1.68 -33.41
N ALA A 242 -1.56 2.24 -33.11
CA ALA A 242 -1.28 2.82 -31.78
C ALA A 242 -2.28 3.95 -31.43
N TYR A 243 -2.57 4.85 -32.37
CA TYR A 243 -3.58 5.89 -32.16
C TYR A 243 -5.01 5.33 -32.02
N GLU A 244 -5.37 4.30 -32.79
CA GLU A 244 -6.68 3.63 -32.67
C GLU A 244 -6.84 2.95 -31.32
N ILE A 245 -5.81 2.27 -30.82
CA ILE A 245 -5.78 1.65 -29.48
C ILE A 245 -5.94 2.74 -28.42
N HIS A 246 -5.17 3.80 -28.48
CA HIS A 246 -5.26 4.92 -27.54
C HIS A 246 -6.66 5.54 -27.52
N SER A 247 -7.22 5.82 -28.68
CA SER A 247 -8.58 6.38 -28.81
C SER A 247 -9.62 5.44 -28.22
N GLN A 248 -9.52 4.13 -28.47
CA GLN A 248 -10.45 3.13 -27.93
C GLN A 248 -10.38 3.03 -26.39
N ILE A 249 -9.16 3.08 -25.84
CA ILE A 249 -8.95 3.09 -24.38
C ILE A 249 -9.52 4.40 -23.79
N SER A 250 -9.20 5.54 -24.38
CA SER A 250 -9.64 6.85 -23.88
C SER A 250 -11.16 7.03 -23.88
N ASN A 251 -11.86 6.41 -24.83
CA ASN A 251 -13.31 6.50 -24.94
C ASN A 251 -14.06 5.55 -23.98
N ASN A 252 -13.49 4.37 -23.67
CA ASN A 252 -14.22 3.30 -23.01
C ASN A 252 -13.72 2.94 -21.60
N PHE A 253 -12.50 3.36 -21.23
CA PHE A 253 -11.89 2.96 -19.96
C PHE A 253 -11.37 4.15 -19.15
N SER A 254 -10.38 4.88 -19.65
CA SER A 254 -9.69 5.93 -18.93
C SER A 254 -9.22 7.03 -19.88
N LYS A 255 -9.42 8.28 -19.48
CA LYS A 255 -8.87 9.44 -20.21
C LYS A 255 -7.35 9.43 -20.29
N TYR A 256 -6.68 8.65 -19.43
CA TYR A 256 -5.25 8.67 -19.27
C TYR A 256 -4.67 7.29 -19.54
N SER A 257 -3.92 7.19 -20.64
CA SER A 257 -3.20 5.96 -20.99
C SER A 257 -1.93 6.29 -21.76
N ASN A 258 -0.91 5.44 -21.61
CA ASN A 258 0.33 5.51 -22.37
C ASN A 258 0.49 4.26 -23.21
N ILE A 259 1.04 4.42 -24.39
CA ILE A 259 1.35 3.33 -25.29
C ILE A 259 2.81 3.45 -25.72
N ILE A 260 3.61 2.45 -25.40
CA ILE A 260 4.93 2.28 -25.97
C ILE A 260 4.89 1.05 -26.88
N TYR A 261 5.40 1.16 -28.10
CA TYR A 261 5.27 0.09 -29.07
C TYR A 261 6.48 -0.08 -29.98
N LYS A 262 6.53 -1.24 -30.61
CA LYS A 262 7.49 -1.58 -31.66
C LYS A 262 6.84 -2.39 -32.77
N SER A 263 7.29 -2.15 -34.00
CA SER A 263 6.92 -2.96 -35.17
C SER A 263 7.94 -4.07 -35.37
N CYS A 264 7.47 -5.31 -35.52
CA CYS A 264 8.30 -6.47 -35.77
C CYS A 264 8.08 -6.98 -37.20
N HIS A 265 9.15 -7.26 -37.91
CA HIS A 265 9.09 -7.72 -39.30
C HIS A 265 9.02 -9.24 -39.44
N LYS A 266 9.44 -9.95 -38.39
CA LYS A 266 9.47 -11.41 -38.33
C LYS A 266 9.06 -11.87 -36.93
N ILE A 267 8.67 -13.13 -36.82
CA ILE A 267 8.34 -13.73 -35.55
C ILE A 267 9.55 -13.79 -34.60
N SER A 268 10.75 -14.04 -35.15
CA SER A 268 12.02 -14.03 -34.41
C SER A 268 12.32 -12.69 -33.75
N ASP A 269 11.84 -11.60 -34.33
CA ASP A 269 12.09 -10.25 -33.80
C ASP A 269 11.25 -9.95 -32.55
N ILE A 270 10.13 -10.68 -32.36
CA ILE A 270 9.16 -10.39 -31.30
C ILE A 270 9.81 -10.47 -29.90
N LEU A 271 10.60 -11.53 -29.61
CA LEU A 271 11.26 -11.70 -28.31
C LEU A 271 12.33 -10.62 -28.08
N PHE A 272 13.07 -10.29 -29.12
CA PHE A 272 14.07 -9.24 -29.06
C PHE A 272 13.42 -7.87 -28.78
N HIS A 273 12.37 -7.54 -29.51
CA HIS A 273 11.64 -6.29 -29.33
C HIS A 273 10.82 -6.24 -28.05
N ALA A 274 10.35 -7.37 -27.54
CA ALA A 274 9.72 -7.44 -26.22
C ALA A 274 10.72 -7.05 -25.12
N LYS A 275 11.94 -7.60 -25.18
CA LYS A 275 12.99 -7.22 -24.23
C LYS A 275 13.33 -5.72 -24.32
N GLU A 276 13.47 -5.16 -25.51
CA GLU A 276 13.71 -3.74 -25.70
C GLU A 276 12.57 -2.88 -25.14
N LEU A 277 11.30 -3.25 -25.41
CA LEU A 277 10.11 -2.56 -24.88
C LEU A 277 10.07 -2.57 -23.36
N TYR A 278 10.30 -3.73 -22.75
CA TYR A 278 10.27 -3.83 -21.28
C TYR A 278 11.41 -3.05 -20.64
N THR A 279 12.62 -3.13 -21.20
CA THR A 279 13.74 -2.31 -20.73
C THR A 279 13.44 -0.82 -20.84
N TYR A 280 12.84 -0.40 -21.97
CA TYR A 280 12.45 0.99 -22.16
C TYR A 280 11.36 1.44 -21.16
N ASN A 281 10.34 0.63 -20.96
CA ASN A 281 9.26 0.89 -20.00
C ASN A 281 9.76 0.99 -18.55
N GLU A 282 10.81 0.25 -18.20
CA GLU A 282 11.45 0.33 -16.88
C GLU A 282 12.37 1.55 -16.73
N GLN A 283 12.98 1.99 -17.82
CA GLN A 283 13.99 3.06 -17.82
C GLN A 283 13.42 4.46 -17.96
N TYR A 284 12.20 4.62 -18.51
CA TYR A 284 11.63 5.93 -18.82
C TYR A 284 10.19 6.07 -18.35
N VAL A 285 9.88 7.22 -17.77
CA VAL A 285 8.53 7.64 -17.41
C VAL A 285 8.14 8.80 -18.29
N SER A 286 6.95 8.74 -18.91
CA SER A 286 6.40 9.77 -19.78
C SER A 286 5.21 10.49 -19.13
N TYR A 287 4.77 11.59 -19.72
CA TYR A 287 3.47 12.17 -19.40
C TYR A 287 2.33 11.26 -19.85
N TRP A 288 1.15 11.40 -19.25
CA TRP A 288 -0.06 10.71 -19.71
C TRP A 288 -0.40 11.07 -21.17
N ASN A 289 -1.10 10.16 -21.83
CA ASN A 289 -1.54 10.28 -23.23
C ASN A 289 -0.39 10.35 -24.25
N THR A 290 0.72 9.70 -23.91
CA THR A 290 1.89 9.64 -24.77
C THR A 290 1.89 8.33 -25.57
N ILE A 291 2.15 8.43 -26.87
CA ILE A 291 2.31 7.30 -27.79
C ILE A 291 3.73 7.33 -28.33
N ILE A 292 4.53 6.30 -28.00
CA ILE A 292 5.97 6.28 -28.29
C ILE A 292 6.33 5.04 -29.08
N CYS A 293 6.90 5.24 -30.26
CA CYS A 293 7.60 4.19 -30.99
C CYS A 293 9.03 4.08 -30.42
N VAL A 294 9.34 2.95 -29.79
CA VAL A 294 10.65 2.76 -29.13
C VAL A 294 11.77 2.75 -30.18
N PRO A 295 12.77 3.63 -30.08
CA PRO A 295 13.88 3.70 -31.03
C PRO A 295 14.79 2.47 -30.93
N HIS A 296 15.57 2.19 -31.96
CA HIS A 296 16.56 1.09 -31.97
C HIS A 296 17.78 1.38 -31.07
N SER A 297 18.06 2.65 -30.78
CA SER A 297 19.15 3.07 -29.89
C SER A 297 18.60 4.01 -28.81
N PHE A 298 18.84 3.68 -27.55
CA PHE A 298 18.44 4.53 -26.45
C PHE A 298 19.39 5.72 -26.30
N PRO A 299 18.90 6.90 -25.93
CA PRO A 299 19.76 8.03 -25.58
C PRO A 299 20.62 7.63 -24.36
N THR A 300 21.93 7.64 -24.51
CA THR A 300 22.87 7.21 -23.44
C THR A 300 23.30 8.33 -22.49
N SER A 301 22.91 9.58 -22.75
CA SER A 301 23.33 10.73 -21.94
C SER A 301 22.15 11.63 -21.60
N PHE A 302 21.60 11.47 -20.41
CA PHE A 302 20.80 12.50 -19.76
C PHE A 302 21.74 13.33 -18.86
N LYS A 303 21.56 14.65 -18.86
CA LYS A 303 22.19 15.49 -17.83
C LYS A 303 21.54 15.14 -16.50
N THR A 304 22.27 14.44 -15.65
CA THR A 304 21.90 14.24 -14.25
C THR A 304 22.17 15.56 -13.51
N GLU A 305 21.21 16.47 -13.58
CA GLU A 305 21.20 17.55 -12.61
C GLU A 305 20.65 16.97 -11.30
N THR A 306 21.51 16.84 -10.32
CA THR A 306 21.12 16.51 -8.94
C THR A 306 20.21 17.64 -8.45
N LEU A 307 18.95 17.34 -8.25
CA LEU A 307 18.02 18.21 -7.57
C LEU A 307 18.39 18.23 -6.08
N SER A 308 19.34 19.10 -5.68
CA SER A 308 19.52 19.39 -4.26
C SER A 308 18.31 20.15 -3.76
N ILE A 309 17.38 19.44 -3.15
CA ILE A 309 16.16 20.01 -2.56
C ILE A 309 16.51 20.47 -1.13
N THR A 310 17.20 21.61 -1.01
CA THR A 310 17.61 22.16 0.28
C THR A 310 16.51 22.94 1.00
N PHE A 311 15.29 23.09 0.43
CA PHE A 311 14.27 23.99 0.97
C PHE A 311 12.85 23.43 0.85
N LEU A 312 12.51 22.39 1.61
CA LEU A 312 11.12 21.92 1.69
C LEU A 312 10.16 22.98 2.28
N ASP A 313 10.65 23.84 3.16
CA ASP A 313 9.83 24.89 3.80
C ASP A 313 9.49 26.07 2.89
N THR A 314 10.20 26.25 1.77
CA THR A 314 10.08 27.41 0.90
C THR A 314 9.51 27.11 -0.50
N LEU A 315 9.54 25.85 -0.96
CA LEU A 315 9.01 25.46 -2.27
C LEU A 315 7.50 25.23 -2.20
N SER A 316 6.76 25.95 -3.03
CA SER A 316 5.35 25.66 -3.29
C SER A 316 5.23 24.34 -4.10
N GLU A 317 4.08 23.67 -3.99
CA GLU A 317 3.77 22.47 -4.80
C GLU A 317 3.93 22.77 -6.30
N TYR A 318 3.63 23.99 -6.72
CA TYR A 318 3.77 24.46 -8.10
C TYR A 318 5.24 24.50 -8.55
N GLU A 319 6.13 25.09 -7.76
CA GLU A 319 7.57 25.23 -8.13
C GLU A 319 8.24 23.86 -8.26
N LEU A 320 7.81 22.91 -7.47
CA LEU A 320 8.32 21.57 -7.55
C LEU A 320 7.85 20.81 -8.79
N ARG A 321 6.55 20.93 -9.13
CA ARG A 321 6.02 20.38 -10.39
C ARG A 321 6.75 20.96 -11.58
N GLU A 322 6.99 22.28 -11.61
CA GLU A 322 7.77 22.95 -12.65
C GLU A 322 9.20 22.42 -12.74
N LYS A 323 9.82 22.17 -11.60
CA LYS A 323 11.17 21.63 -11.54
C LYS A 323 11.26 20.20 -12.09
N ILE A 324 10.28 19.34 -11.74
CA ILE A 324 10.17 18.00 -12.33
C ILE A 324 9.92 18.10 -13.83
N ASN A 325 9.03 18.99 -14.28
CA ASN A 325 8.73 19.20 -15.69
C ASN A 325 9.97 19.65 -16.47
N SER A 326 10.83 20.46 -15.85
CA SER A 326 12.08 20.93 -16.49
C SER A 326 13.09 19.82 -16.77
N LEU A 327 12.97 18.65 -16.09
CA LEU A 327 13.83 17.49 -16.34
C LEU A 327 13.37 16.65 -17.53
N ALA A 328 12.14 16.87 -18.01
CA ALA A 328 11.60 16.11 -19.11
C ALA A 328 12.29 16.46 -20.44
N TYR A 329 12.81 15.44 -21.09
CA TYR A 329 13.33 15.55 -22.46
C TYR A 329 12.43 14.72 -23.39
N ASN A 330 11.92 15.33 -24.47
CA ASN A 330 10.94 14.70 -25.36
C ASN A 330 9.75 14.05 -24.59
N SER A 331 9.21 14.77 -23.62
CA SER A 331 8.10 14.30 -22.77
C SER A 331 8.41 13.09 -21.89
N GLN A 332 9.68 12.82 -21.59
CA GLN A 332 10.12 11.68 -20.79
C GLN A 332 11.19 12.06 -19.77
N ILE A 333 11.17 11.36 -18.63
CA ILE A 333 12.21 11.45 -17.59
C ILE A 333 12.75 10.04 -17.34
N PRO A 334 14.08 9.85 -17.18
CA PRO A 334 14.62 8.57 -16.75
C PRO A 334 14.07 8.17 -15.39
N THR A 335 13.59 6.92 -15.25
CA THR A 335 13.06 6.39 -14.00
C THR A 335 14.06 6.51 -12.86
N PHE A 336 15.35 6.28 -13.13
CA PHE A 336 16.42 6.44 -12.16
C PHE A 336 16.47 7.87 -11.57
N THR A 337 16.27 8.90 -12.41
CA THR A 337 16.22 10.30 -11.94
C THR A 337 15.06 10.52 -10.97
N LEU A 338 13.86 10.00 -11.29
CA LEU A 338 12.71 10.10 -10.40
C LEU A 338 12.90 9.28 -9.11
N GLN A 339 13.58 8.14 -9.18
CA GLN A 339 13.94 7.35 -8.00
C GLN A 339 14.91 8.09 -7.08
N GLN A 340 15.90 8.79 -7.63
CA GLN A 340 16.81 9.62 -6.83
C GLN A 340 16.05 10.77 -6.15
N ILE A 341 15.20 11.49 -6.89
CA ILE A 341 14.36 12.56 -6.34
C ILE A 341 13.48 12.01 -5.20
N LEU A 342 12.87 10.86 -5.40
CA LEU A 342 12.02 10.24 -4.37
C LEU A 342 12.82 9.88 -3.12
N LEU A 343 14.04 9.36 -3.28
CA LEU A 343 14.90 9.02 -2.15
C LEU A 343 15.29 10.26 -1.35
N ASP A 344 15.78 11.30 -2.02
CA ASP A 344 16.14 12.56 -1.39
C ASP A 344 14.96 13.17 -0.63
N TRP A 345 13.78 13.10 -1.21
CA TRP A 345 12.55 13.62 -0.60
C TRP A 345 12.08 12.84 0.61
N THR A 346 12.07 11.52 0.52
CA THR A 346 11.69 10.68 1.65
C THR A 346 12.62 10.92 2.84
N GLN A 347 13.90 11.15 2.58
CA GLN A 347 14.87 11.51 3.61
C GLN A 347 14.56 12.88 4.22
N GLN A 348 14.33 13.91 3.41
CA GLN A 348 14.04 15.27 3.90
C GLN A 348 12.73 15.34 4.69
N ILE A 349 11.68 14.69 4.18
CA ILE A 349 10.40 14.59 4.90
C ILE A 349 10.58 13.79 6.20
N GLY A 350 11.39 12.74 6.20
CA GLY A 350 11.74 12.00 7.42
C GLY A 350 12.38 12.89 8.48
N ILE A 351 13.35 13.74 8.10
CA ILE A 351 13.99 14.73 8.99
C ILE A 351 12.95 15.74 9.51
N TYR A 352 12.12 16.28 8.64
CA TYR A 352 11.05 17.22 9.02
C TYR A 352 10.08 16.61 10.04
N LEU A 353 9.66 15.37 9.83
CA LEU A 353 8.78 14.64 10.74
C LEU A 353 9.46 14.37 12.10
N ASP A 354 10.72 13.95 12.09
CA ASP A 354 11.49 13.66 13.31
C ASP A 354 11.69 14.91 14.16
N GLN A 355 11.98 16.06 13.55
CA GLN A 355 12.05 17.36 14.21
C GLN A 355 10.74 17.74 14.90
N ASN A 356 9.60 17.29 14.37
CA ASN A 356 8.28 17.46 14.97
C ASN A 356 7.87 16.29 15.90
N GLY A 357 8.78 15.34 16.19
CA GLY A 357 8.53 14.20 17.07
C GLY A 357 7.58 13.15 16.48
N ILE A 358 7.51 13.04 15.16
CA ILE A 358 6.61 12.16 14.41
C ILE A 358 7.42 11.01 13.82
N SER A 359 7.01 9.78 14.11
CA SER A 359 7.56 8.61 13.43
C SER A 359 6.94 8.46 12.03
N ALA A 360 7.75 8.54 10.98
CA ALA A 360 7.32 8.51 9.57
C ALA A 360 6.45 7.30 9.22
N HIS A 361 6.70 6.11 9.80
CA HIS A 361 5.93 4.90 9.52
C HIS A 361 4.42 5.03 9.83
N LYS A 362 4.00 5.98 10.68
CA LYS A 362 2.58 6.18 11.01
C LYS A 362 1.79 6.87 9.90
N LEU A 363 2.49 7.51 8.94
CA LEU A 363 1.85 8.22 7.83
C LEU A 363 1.40 7.30 6.70
N PHE A 364 1.96 6.08 6.63
CA PHE A 364 1.90 5.23 5.44
C PHE A 364 1.04 3.97 5.61
N GLN A 365 0.19 3.94 6.62
CA GLN A 365 -0.70 2.79 6.89
C GLN A 365 -2.11 3.02 6.35
N ASN A 366 -2.24 3.40 5.07
CA ASN A 366 -3.57 3.54 4.46
C ASN A 366 -3.57 3.11 2.97
N SER A 367 -4.76 2.72 2.50
CA SER A 367 -4.97 2.22 1.13
C SER A 367 -4.61 3.24 0.05
N THR A 368 -4.89 4.52 0.28
CA THR A 368 -4.59 5.59 -0.68
C THR A 368 -3.08 5.76 -0.90
N HIS A 369 -2.29 5.69 0.18
CA HIS A 369 -0.83 5.69 0.04
C HIS A 369 -0.34 4.54 -0.82
N ASP A 370 -0.80 3.31 -0.52
CA ASP A 370 -0.38 2.11 -1.25
C ASP A 370 -0.79 2.18 -2.72
N PHE A 371 -1.99 2.67 -2.99
CA PHE A 371 -2.51 2.89 -4.33
C PHE A 371 -1.63 3.85 -5.14
N LEU A 372 -1.32 5.03 -4.61
CA LEU A 372 -0.49 6.03 -5.27
C LEU A 372 0.97 5.57 -5.39
N PHE A 373 1.49 4.92 -4.33
CA PHE A 373 2.86 4.42 -4.33
C PHE A 373 3.12 3.37 -5.41
N GLN A 374 2.18 2.45 -5.63
CA GLN A 374 2.32 1.42 -6.67
C GLN A 374 2.34 2.03 -8.08
N ARG A 375 1.68 3.17 -8.29
CA ARG A 375 1.51 3.82 -9.59
C ARG A 375 2.43 5.01 -9.85
N ARG A 376 3.27 5.38 -8.90
CA ARG A 376 4.11 6.57 -8.94
C ARG A 376 5.01 6.72 -10.17
N PHE A 377 5.30 5.64 -10.87
CA PHE A 377 6.10 5.65 -12.10
C PHE A 377 5.30 5.31 -13.36
N HIS A 378 3.97 5.35 -13.30
CA HIS A 378 3.13 5.17 -14.49
C HIS A 378 3.16 6.39 -15.41
N SER A 379 3.28 7.58 -14.85
CA SER A 379 3.49 8.82 -15.57
C SER A 379 4.20 9.85 -14.69
N ILE A 380 4.64 10.95 -15.31
CA ILE A 380 5.24 12.08 -14.61
C ILE A 380 4.20 12.73 -13.67
N GLU A 381 2.96 12.85 -14.11
CA GLU A 381 1.87 13.37 -13.27
C GLU A 381 1.56 12.43 -12.09
N SER A 382 1.56 11.11 -12.29
CA SER A 382 1.37 10.14 -11.20
C SER A 382 2.49 10.24 -10.15
N PHE A 383 3.71 10.53 -10.58
CA PHE A 383 4.82 10.80 -9.66
C PHE A 383 4.58 12.08 -8.86
N GLN A 384 4.13 13.14 -9.53
CA GLN A 384 3.79 14.42 -8.88
C GLN A 384 2.63 14.28 -7.90
N ASP A 385 1.56 13.55 -8.29
CA ASP A 385 0.39 13.31 -7.43
C ASP A 385 0.75 12.50 -6.18
N TYR A 386 1.60 11.49 -6.32
CA TYR A 386 2.11 10.73 -5.17
C TYR A 386 2.90 11.65 -4.22
N PHE A 387 3.73 12.52 -4.75
CA PHE A 387 4.50 13.46 -3.95
C PHE A 387 3.62 14.48 -3.22
N ASP A 388 2.68 15.12 -3.92
CA ASP A 388 1.77 16.10 -3.33
C ASP A 388 0.96 15.47 -2.19
N TYR A 389 0.49 14.24 -2.40
CA TYR A 389 -0.16 13.46 -1.34
C TYR A 389 0.76 13.26 -0.13
N TYR A 390 1.98 12.79 -0.37
CA TYR A 390 2.95 12.50 0.67
C TYR A 390 3.31 13.73 1.49
N TRP A 391 3.59 14.86 0.82
CA TRP A 391 3.95 16.12 1.47
C TRP A 391 2.79 16.77 2.21
N SER A 392 1.61 16.83 1.61
CA SER A 392 0.42 17.39 2.25
C SER A 392 0.03 16.62 3.52
N HIS A 393 0.18 15.29 3.49
CA HIS A 393 -0.04 14.42 4.66
C HIS A 393 0.97 14.70 5.77
N ALA A 394 2.25 14.82 5.43
CA ALA A 394 3.31 15.13 6.40
C ALA A 394 3.06 16.48 7.07
N LYS A 395 2.75 17.53 6.30
CA LYS A 395 2.39 18.87 6.82
C LYS A 395 1.18 18.82 7.74
N LYS A 396 0.10 18.17 7.30
CA LYS A 396 -1.13 18.07 8.10
C LYS A 396 -0.89 17.38 9.43
N PHE A 397 -0.06 16.34 9.46
CA PHE A 397 0.29 15.64 10.68
C PHE A 397 1.15 16.50 11.61
N ALA A 398 2.14 17.22 11.08
CA ALA A 398 2.98 18.14 11.86
C ALA A 398 2.15 19.28 12.47
N THR A 399 1.28 19.92 11.68
CA THR A 399 0.39 20.98 12.16
C THR A 399 -0.57 20.48 13.23
N ASN A 400 -1.12 19.27 13.12
CA ASN A 400 -1.99 18.69 14.15
C ASN A 400 -1.25 18.47 15.48
N ILE A 401 0.00 18.04 15.45
CA ILE A 401 0.82 17.86 16.68
C ILE A 401 1.20 19.20 17.28
N GLU A 402 1.57 20.18 16.47
CA GLU A 402 1.86 21.53 16.93
C GLU A 402 0.63 22.17 17.59
N ASN A 403 -0.54 22.03 16.99
CA ASN A 403 -1.81 22.46 17.57
C ASN A 403 -2.11 21.75 18.90
N GLN A 404 -1.79 20.47 19.04
CA GLN A 404 -1.95 19.75 20.30
C GLN A 404 -0.96 20.24 21.37
N LYS A 405 0.31 20.46 21.04
CA LYS A 405 1.30 21.05 21.97
C LYS A 405 0.89 22.45 22.41
N ASN A 406 0.48 23.29 21.47
CA ASN A 406 -0.01 24.66 21.77
C ASN A 406 -1.27 24.60 22.65
N SER A 407 -2.17 23.64 22.44
CA SER A 407 -3.34 23.43 23.28
C SER A 407 -2.96 23.06 24.72
N ILE A 408 -1.99 22.15 24.91
CA ILE A 408 -1.51 21.77 26.26
C ILE A 408 -0.80 22.95 26.94
N GLN A 409 0.01 23.70 26.21
CA GLN A 409 0.66 24.89 26.78
C GLN A 409 -0.35 25.95 27.25
N ARG A 410 -1.40 26.20 26.46
CA ARG A 410 -2.52 27.08 26.88
C ARG A 410 -3.21 26.55 28.13
N ILE A 411 -3.42 25.27 28.30
CA ILE A 411 -3.97 24.64 29.50
C ILE A 411 -3.05 24.84 30.71
N VAL A 412 -1.73 24.65 30.52
CA VAL A 412 -0.73 24.89 31.57
C VAL A 412 -0.75 26.33 32.02
N GLU A 413 -0.69 27.27 31.08
CA GLU A 413 -0.76 28.70 31.36
C GLU A 413 -2.06 29.11 32.08
N TYR A 414 -3.19 28.56 31.65
CA TYR A 414 -4.47 28.80 32.32
C TYR A 414 -4.47 28.29 33.75
N ILE A 415 -4.02 27.03 33.99
CA ILE A 415 -3.93 26.48 35.35
C ILE A 415 -2.99 27.34 36.22
N ASP A 416 -1.87 27.79 35.68
CA ASP A 416 -0.89 28.59 36.42
C ASP A 416 -1.44 29.91 36.91
N HIS A 417 -2.41 30.49 36.20
CA HIS A 417 -3.04 31.77 36.58
C HIS A 417 -4.37 31.59 37.33
N HIS A 418 -5.04 30.44 37.19
CA HIS A 418 -6.40 30.22 37.69
C HIS A 418 -6.53 29.00 38.65
N TYR A 419 -5.40 28.45 39.15
CA TYR A 419 -5.41 27.23 40.00
C TYR A 419 -6.31 27.33 41.23
N TYR A 420 -6.60 28.52 41.70
CA TYR A 420 -7.45 28.80 42.88
C TYR A 420 -8.95 28.73 42.56
N GLU A 421 -9.34 28.69 41.29
CA GLU A 421 -10.72 28.59 40.86
C GLU A 421 -11.21 27.13 40.83
N ASP A 422 -12.52 26.92 40.67
CA ASP A 422 -13.08 25.59 40.50
C ASP A 422 -12.79 25.04 39.08
N ILE A 423 -11.58 24.54 38.89
CA ILE A 423 -11.13 24.00 37.65
C ILE A 423 -11.41 22.50 37.62
N ASN A 424 -12.17 22.05 36.61
CA ASN A 424 -12.39 20.66 36.37
C ASN A 424 -11.93 20.24 34.94
N ARG A 425 -11.83 18.92 34.70
CA ARG A 425 -11.33 18.37 33.47
C ARG A 425 -12.19 18.77 32.25
N SER A 426 -13.51 18.92 32.45
CA SER A 426 -14.44 19.27 31.36
C SER A 426 -14.22 20.72 30.92
N ILE A 427 -14.14 21.66 31.85
CA ILE A 427 -13.89 23.08 31.55
C ILE A 427 -12.60 23.24 30.73
N LEU A 428 -11.52 22.58 31.16
CA LEU A 428 -10.25 22.66 30.45
C LEU A 428 -10.31 21.99 29.05
N ALA A 429 -11.07 20.91 28.90
CA ALA A 429 -11.24 20.26 27.63
C ALA A 429 -12.03 21.12 26.62
N ASP A 430 -13.06 21.78 27.07
CA ASP A 430 -13.89 22.73 26.28
C ASP A 430 -13.06 23.92 25.77
N MET A 431 -12.12 24.42 26.56
CA MET A 431 -11.22 25.53 26.16
C MET A 431 -10.35 25.20 24.94
N VAL A 432 -10.04 23.94 24.73
CA VAL A 432 -9.17 23.48 23.64
C VAL A 432 -9.90 22.58 22.63
N TYR A 433 -11.22 22.51 22.71
CA TYR A 433 -12.11 21.72 21.84
C TYR A 433 -11.75 20.23 21.80
N LEU A 434 -11.35 19.65 22.95
CA LEU A 434 -11.04 18.24 23.11
C LEU A 434 -12.06 17.55 24.02
N SER A 435 -12.15 16.21 23.92
CA SER A 435 -12.85 15.45 24.95
C SER A 435 -11.99 15.37 26.24
N ALA A 436 -12.66 15.30 27.41
CA ALA A 436 -11.99 15.25 28.70
C ALA A 436 -10.96 14.09 28.84
N ASP A 437 -11.27 12.93 28.26
CA ASP A 437 -10.37 11.78 28.28
C ASP A 437 -9.19 11.95 27.32
N HIS A 438 -9.40 12.56 26.17
CA HIS A 438 -8.34 12.86 25.20
C HIS A 438 -7.38 13.91 25.79
N LEU A 439 -7.90 15.00 26.37
CA LEU A 439 -7.09 15.99 27.08
C LEU A 439 -6.23 15.33 28.17
N ALA A 440 -6.84 14.50 29.04
CA ALA A 440 -6.10 13.87 30.13
C ALA A 440 -4.94 12.99 29.63
N ARG A 441 -5.13 12.26 28.53
CA ARG A 441 -4.10 11.43 27.93
C ARG A 441 -2.95 12.25 27.33
N ILE A 442 -3.27 13.30 26.57
CA ILE A 442 -2.26 14.16 25.93
C ILE A 442 -1.51 14.95 27.00
N PHE A 443 -2.22 15.53 27.96
CA PHE A 443 -1.60 16.30 29.06
C PHE A 443 -0.57 15.44 29.81
N LYS A 444 -0.93 14.19 30.16
CA LYS A 444 0.01 13.28 30.82
C LYS A 444 1.20 12.92 29.94
N LYS A 445 1.00 12.79 28.63
CA LYS A 445 2.07 12.49 27.67
C LYS A 445 3.07 13.65 27.56
N GLU A 446 2.57 14.90 27.49
CA GLU A 446 3.39 16.08 27.26
C GLU A 446 4.04 16.62 28.54
N THR A 447 3.33 16.57 29.69
CA THR A 447 3.83 17.11 30.99
C THR A 447 4.46 16.04 31.89
N GLY A 448 4.28 14.75 31.59
CA GLY A 448 4.74 13.63 32.41
C GLY A 448 3.82 13.32 33.60
N GLU A 449 2.80 14.14 33.90
CA GLU A 449 1.93 13.97 35.05
C GLU A 449 0.45 14.18 34.74
N THR A 450 -0.42 13.68 35.62
CA THR A 450 -1.86 13.85 35.44
C THR A 450 -2.31 15.28 35.74
N LEU A 451 -3.36 15.73 35.06
CA LEU A 451 -3.95 17.04 35.18
C LEU A 451 -4.34 17.36 36.65
N VAL A 452 -4.96 16.39 37.34
CA VAL A 452 -5.31 16.52 38.75
C VAL A 452 -4.06 16.69 39.65
N LYS A 453 -3.01 15.92 39.35
CA LYS A 453 -1.75 16.03 40.10
C LYS A 453 -1.12 17.42 39.90
N TYR A 454 -1.08 17.89 38.65
CA TYR A 454 -0.52 19.19 38.31
C TYR A 454 -1.24 20.34 39.04
N ILE A 455 -2.59 20.39 39.00
CA ILE A 455 -3.40 21.40 39.72
C ILE A 455 -3.15 21.29 41.23
N THR A 456 -3.16 20.08 41.79
CA THR A 456 -2.91 19.87 43.22
C THR A 456 -1.54 20.40 43.64
N ASP A 457 -0.49 20.10 42.91
CA ASP A 457 0.88 20.51 43.23
C ASP A 457 1.03 22.05 43.14
N LYS A 458 0.38 22.71 42.16
CA LYS A 458 0.31 24.18 42.10
C LYS A 458 -0.37 24.77 43.33
N ARG A 459 -1.54 24.27 43.72
CA ARG A 459 -2.27 24.69 44.92
C ARG A 459 -1.45 24.54 46.21
N ILE A 460 -0.79 23.38 46.38
CA ILE A 460 0.04 23.11 47.55
C ILE A 460 1.28 24.02 47.58
N ASN A 461 1.91 24.31 46.45
CA ASN A 461 3.05 25.22 46.41
C ASN A 461 2.63 26.66 46.73
N ALA A 462 1.49 27.13 46.25
CA ALA A 462 0.92 28.43 46.65
C ALA A 462 0.60 28.46 48.15
N ALA A 463 0.03 27.36 48.70
CA ALA A 463 -0.23 27.25 50.14
C ALA A 463 1.05 27.31 50.97
N LYS A 464 2.14 26.66 50.55
CA LYS A 464 3.46 26.76 51.21
C LYS A 464 3.94 28.20 51.27
N SER A 465 3.84 28.97 50.20
CA SER A 465 4.23 30.36 50.15
C SER A 465 3.39 31.21 51.11
N LEU A 466 2.06 31.06 51.08
CA LEU A 466 1.17 31.80 51.98
C LEU A 466 1.42 31.44 53.45
N LEU A 467 1.64 30.19 53.81
CA LEU A 467 1.91 29.73 55.15
C LEU A 467 3.25 30.25 55.69
N SER A 468 4.27 30.41 54.87
CA SER A 468 5.59 30.90 55.27
C SER A 468 5.68 32.42 55.32
N GLN A 469 4.90 33.14 54.48
CA GLN A 469 5.02 34.58 54.29
C GLN A 469 3.93 35.42 55.00
N THR A 470 2.82 34.76 55.43
CA THR A 470 1.67 35.48 55.97
C THR A 470 1.16 34.88 57.28
N ASN A 471 0.41 35.71 58.06
CA ASN A 471 -0.25 35.27 59.30
C ASN A 471 -1.75 34.99 59.14
N ILE A 472 -2.28 34.91 57.91
CA ILE A 472 -3.69 34.59 57.68
C ILE A 472 -4.04 33.21 58.21
N SER A 473 -5.29 33.00 58.61
CA SER A 473 -5.70 31.69 59.18
C SER A 473 -5.52 30.57 58.17
N ILE A 474 -5.26 29.34 58.65
CA ILE A 474 -5.07 28.18 57.74
C ILE A 474 -6.34 27.92 56.95
N SER A 475 -7.51 28.22 57.48
CA SER A 475 -8.77 28.16 56.76
C SER A 475 -8.82 29.18 55.59
N GLN A 476 -8.33 30.40 55.81
CA GLN A 476 -8.21 31.39 54.73
C GLN A 476 -7.20 30.96 53.66
N VAL A 477 -6.06 30.37 54.06
CA VAL A 477 -5.11 29.81 53.12
C VAL A 477 -5.79 28.73 52.26
N SER A 478 -6.56 27.80 52.88
CA SER A 478 -7.31 26.77 52.17
C SER A 478 -8.21 27.35 51.07
N CYS A 479 -9.03 28.35 51.42
CA CYS A 479 -9.92 29.02 50.47
C CYS A 479 -9.15 29.75 49.36
N GLN A 480 -8.09 30.47 49.70
CA GLN A 480 -7.31 31.26 48.72
C GLN A 480 -6.57 30.36 47.67
N VAL A 481 -6.29 29.12 48.01
CA VAL A 481 -5.66 28.20 47.08
C VAL A 481 -6.65 27.26 46.40
N GLY A 482 -7.96 27.47 46.56
CA GLY A 482 -9.01 26.78 45.83
C GLY A 482 -9.50 25.49 46.49
N TYR A 483 -9.43 25.39 47.82
CA TYR A 483 -10.05 24.30 48.58
C TYR A 483 -11.17 24.77 49.48
N ASP A 484 -12.42 24.47 49.17
CA ASP A 484 -13.58 24.78 50.02
C ASP A 484 -13.63 23.95 51.30
N ASN A 485 -13.11 22.72 51.23
CA ASN A 485 -13.09 21.82 52.40
C ASN A 485 -11.73 21.82 53.09
N TYR A 486 -11.70 22.46 54.26
CA TYR A 486 -10.52 22.59 55.09
C TYR A 486 -9.91 21.21 55.51
N SER A 487 -10.76 20.25 55.85
CA SER A 487 -10.29 18.92 56.26
C SER A 487 -9.60 18.18 55.15
N TYR A 488 -10.15 18.32 53.92
CA TYR A 488 -9.55 17.76 52.71
C TYR A 488 -8.21 18.43 52.36
N PHE A 489 -8.18 19.77 52.44
CA PHE A 489 -6.93 20.54 52.23
C PHE A 489 -5.84 20.06 53.22
N THR A 490 -6.15 19.97 54.53
CA THR A 490 -5.18 19.56 55.54
C THR A 490 -4.61 18.17 55.26
N LYS A 491 -5.48 17.22 54.86
CA LYS A 491 -5.09 15.89 54.48
C LYS A 491 -4.14 15.85 53.28
N ILE A 492 -4.50 16.53 52.22
CA ILE A 492 -3.70 16.59 50.99
C ILE A 492 -2.37 17.31 51.22
N PHE A 493 -2.39 18.45 51.94
CA PHE A 493 -1.19 19.18 52.28
C PHE A 493 -0.19 18.32 53.06
N LYS A 494 -0.68 17.58 54.14
CA LYS A 494 0.16 16.66 54.90
C LYS A 494 0.70 15.52 54.04
N GLN A 495 -0.12 14.97 53.15
CA GLN A 495 0.31 13.89 52.24
C GLN A 495 1.43 14.39 51.31
N ARG A 496 1.38 15.61 50.84
CA ARG A 496 2.35 16.19 49.90
C ARG A 496 3.61 16.77 50.52
N THR A 497 3.53 17.20 51.78
CA THR A 497 4.63 17.93 52.45
C THR A 497 5.23 17.14 53.61
N GLY A 498 4.55 16.13 54.10
CA GLY A 498 4.89 15.39 55.30
C GLY A 498 4.46 16.09 56.60
N LEU A 499 4.07 17.37 56.60
CA LEU A 499 3.71 18.20 57.77
C LEU A 499 2.26 18.67 57.65
N SER A 500 1.60 18.86 58.81
CA SER A 500 0.34 19.59 58.77
C SER A 500 0.57 21.07 58.37
N PRO A 501 -0.44 21.77 57.81
CA PRO A 501 -0.30 23.19 57.51
C PRO A 501 0.15 24.04 58.71
N GLY A 502 -0.32 23.71 59.91
CA GLY A 502 0.08 24.37 61.17
C GLY A 502 1.54 24.13 61.55
N ASP A 503 1.99 22.89 61.44
CA ASP A 503 3.39 22.52 61.73
C ASP A 503 4.33 23.10 60.68
N TYR A 504 3.90 23.07 59.39
CA TYR A 504 4.64 23.69 58.31
C TYR A 504 4.88 25.17 58.54
N ARG A 505 3.85 25.93 58.94
CA ARG A 505 3.95 27.34 59.34
C ARG A 505 4.97 27.55 60.43
N LYS A 506 4.86 26.81 61.56
CA LYS A 506 5.81 26.90 62.68
C LYS A 506 7.25 26.63 62.27
N THR A 507 7.45 25.73 61.38
CA THR A 507 8.81 25.31 60.95
C THR A 507 9.45 26.30 60.00
N TYR A 508 8.67 26.90 59.10
CA TYR A 508 9.23 27.73 58.02
C TYR A 508 9.01 29.24 58.18
N GLN A 509 8.07 29.70 58.99
CA GLN A 509 7.86 31.09 59.27
C GLN A 509 8.91 31.67 60.28
N ASN A 510 9.45 30.83 61.18
CA ASN A 510 10.48 31.23 62.13
C ASN A 510 11.91 31.17 61.62
N LYS A 511 12.11 30.91 60.28
CA LYS A 511 13.42 30.88 59.64
C LYS A 511 13.70 32.05 58.73
N MET A 512 12.78 33.03 58.63
CA MET A 512 12.99 34.36 58.06
C MET A 512 12.99 35.40 59.21
#